data_a1ca76175044fdc4309bbc3f2361d634
#
_entry.id   a1ca76175044fdc4309bbc3f2361d634
#
_cell.length_a   1.000
_cell.length_b   1.000
_cell.length_c   1.000
_cell.angle_alpha   90.00
_cell.angle_beta   90.00
_cell.angle_gamma   90.00
#
_symmetry.space_group_name_H-M   'P 1'
#
loop_
_entity.id
_entity.type
_entity.pdbx_description
1 polymer ?
#
loop_
_entity_poly.entity_id
_entity_poly.type
_entity_poly.pdbx_seq_one_letter_code
_entity_poly.pdbx_strand_id
1 'polypeptide(L)'
;LPDDSSYDDIVAAVMGIQNPDVEKKIRMMTRYVPQRFIAAVFNDQYAEYRKEFGKSFESKKDNLTRDLSQKAMNAGRTPYVISKDGIQLTPEWTRYFIENNPIITECTYFKLTQFLQQKNPSVPAISEKLIQPTSRNSLDFSRAKDYWRSAIERDGDVYDIYTLRHFTKDALESLGPMSVDHFVPWKFVLHDQIWNLVPTFRSPNSSKNDNLPDTAYLDDFCSVQFIGLTANRETQHFRKVIESYRDVIPNAEQFVATLENKEAFSEKLKNAILPLLLQAKNQGFTDWTNTYRGV
;
A
#
# COMPACT_ATOMS: atom_id res chain seq x y z
N LEU A 1 4.09 -11.81 15.96
CA LEU A 1 3.33 -12.61 14.99
C LEU A 1 4.00 -12.52 13.61
N PRO A 2 4.00 -13.57 12.79
CA PRO A 2 4.40 -13.49 11.39
C PRO A 2 3.54 -12.49 10.61
N ASP A 3 4.10 -11.92 9.52
CA ASP A 3 3.43 -10.89 8.70
C ASP A 3 2.19 -11.41 7.96
N ASP A 4 2.06 -12.74 7.83
CA ASP A 4 0.95 -13.44 7.18
C ASP A 4 -0.09 -14.01 8.16
N SER A 5 -0.03 -13.58 9.43
CA SER A 5 -0.98 -14.04 10.47
C SER A 5 -2.43 -13.70 10.10
N SER A 6 -3.32 -14.67 10.27
CA SER A 6 -4.74 -14.45 10.06
C SER A 6 -5.33 -13.47 11.08
N TYR A 7 -6.49 -12.88 10.76
CA TYR A 7 -7.22 -12.02 11.71
C TYR A 7 -7.49 -12.72 13.05
N ASP A 8 -7.86 -14.00 13.01
CA ASP A 8 -8.15 -14.80 14.22
C ASP A 8 -6.88 -15.02 15.06
N ASP A 9 -5.71 -15.22 14.42
CA ASP A 9 -4.43 -15.35 15.12
C ASP A 9 -4.05 -14.02 15.80
N ILE A 10 -4.30 -12.90 15.14
CA ILE A 10 -4.05 -11.57 15.70
C ILE A 10 -4.96 -11.33 16.91
N VAL A 11 -6.26 -11.62 16.79
CA VAL A 11 -7.22 -11.50 17.89
C VAL A 11 -6.83 -12.39 19.06
N ALA A 12 -6.50 -13.67 18.81
CA ALA A 12 -6.06 -14.61 19.83
C ALA A 12 -4.78 -14.13 20.54
N ALA A 13 -3.81 -13.60 19.80
CA ALA A 13 -2.59 -13.04 20.37
C ALA A 13 -2.86 -11.80 21.23
N VAL A 14 -3.73 -10.88 20.77
CA VAL A 14 -4.14 -9.69 21.54
C VAL A 14 -4.87 -10.09 22.82
N MET A 15 -5.77 -11.05 22.74
CA MET A 15 -6.52 -11.57 23.91
C MET A 15 -5.62 -12.34 24.89
N GLY A 16 -4.53 -12.93 24.41
CA GLY A 16 -3.54 -13.65 25.20
C GLY A 16 -2.46 -12.77 25.87
N ILE A 17 -2.49 -11.45 25.68
CA ILE A 17 -1.52 -10.53 26.27
C ILE A 17 -1.68 -10.51 27.80
N GLN A 18 -0.63 -10.92 28.50
CA GLN A 18 -0.59 -10.90 29.97
C GLN A 18 0.20 -9.69 30.53
N ASN A 19 0.63 -8.76 29.68
CA ASN A 19 1.35 -7.56 30.11
C ASN A 19 0.35 -6.44 30.47
N PRO A 20 0.24 -6.03 31.77
CA PRO A 20 -0.73 -5.04 32.22
C PRO A 20 -0.60 -3.67 31.51
N ASP A 21 0.61 -3.26 31.16
CA ASP A 21 0.83 -1.96 30.49
C ASP A 21 0.33 -1.98 29.03
N VAL A 22 0.51 -3.11 28.33
CA VAL A 22 0.01 -3.30 26.97
C VAL A 22 -1.51 -3.44 26.98
N GLU A 23 -2.05 -4.23 27.90
CA GLU A 23 -3.50 -4.36 28.10
C GLU A 23 -4.16 -3.01 28.37
N LYS A 24 -3.57 -2.20 29.24
CA LYS A 24 -4.03 -0.84 29.55
C LYS A 24 -4.04 0.06 28.30
N LYS A 25 -2.98 -0.01 27.47
CA LYS A 25 -2.91 0.75 26.20
C LYS A 25 -4.01 0.32 25.22
N ILE A 26 -4.23 -0.99 25.05
CA ILE A 26 -5.30 -1.52 24.18
C ILE A 26 -6.67 -1.05 24.69
N ARG A 27 -6.95 -1.18 25.98
CA ARG A 27 -8.19 -0.66 26.59
C ARG A 27 -8.39 0.85 26.39
N MET A 28 -7.30 1.63 26.44
CA MET A 28 -7.37 3.06 26.15
C MET A 28 -7.71 3.37 24.69
N MET A 29 -7.20 2.60 23.75
CA MET A 29 -7.49 2.76 22.32
C MET A 29 -8.97 2.47 21.98
N THR A 30 -9.57 1.49 22.65
CA THR A 30 -10.96 1.06 22.40
C THR A 30 -11.99 1.74 23.28
N ARG A 31 -11.56 2.39 24.37
CA ARG A 31 -12.43 2.90 25.46
C ARG A 31 -13.60 3.77 25.00
N TYR A 32 -13.37 4.61 23.98
CA TYR A 32 -14.36 5.60 23.56
C TYR A 32 -15.02 5.28 22.21
N VAL A 33 -14.65 4.15 21.58
CA VAL A 33 -15.13 3.82 20.23
C VAL A 33 -16.65 3.72 20.17
N PRO A 34 -17.34 2.98 21.06
CA PRO A 34 -18.79 2.87 21.01
C PRO A 34 -19.49 4.22 21.15
N GLN A 35 -19.04 5.07 22.07
CA GLN A 35 -19.63 6.38 22.30
C GLN A 35 -19.44 7.32 21.13
N ARG A 36 -18.23 7.33 20.56
CA ARG A 36 -17.88 8.22 19.43
C ARG A 36 -18.58 7.81 18.14
N PHE A 37 -18.75 6.50 17.91
CA PHE A 37 -19.39 6.01 16.70
C PHE A 37 -20.84 6.46 16.59
N ILE A 38 -21.63 6.38 17.68
CA ILE A 38 -23.03 6.83 17.68
C ILE A 38 -23.21 8.30 18.02
N ALA A 39 -22.13 9.03 18.33
CA ALA A 39 -22.21 10.44 18.72
C ALA A 39 -22.93 11.31 17.69
N ALA A 40 -22.77 11.02 16.41
CA ALA A 40 -23.42 11.77 15.32
C ALA A 40 -24.95 11.67 15.35
N VAL A 41 -25.52 10.63 15.92
CA VAL A 41 -26.97 10.43 16.08
C VAL A 41 -27.55 11.44 17.07
N PHE A 42 -26.74 11.97 18.00
CA PHE A 42 -27.16 12.81 19.12
C PHE A 42 -26.69 14.27 19.00
N ASN A 43 -26.41 14.76 17.80
CA ASN A 43 -25.91 16.12 17.60
C ASN A 43 -26.81 17.20 18.17
N ASP A 44 -28.13 17.06 18.03
CA ASP A 44 -29.10 18.06 18.54
C ASP A 44 -29.10 18.08 20.08
N GLN A 45 -29.13 16.89 20.71
CA GLN A 45 -29.04 16.76 22.16
C GLN A 45 -27.71 17.29 22.72
N TYR A 46 -26.62 17.09 21.99
CA TYR A 46 -25.33 17.65 22.38
C TYR A 46 -25.32 19.18 22.29
N ALA A 47 -26.02 19.79 21.35
CA ALA A 47 -26.14 21.24 21.28
C ALA A 47 -26.86 21.79 22.51
N GLU A 48 -27.88 21.12 22.99
CA GLU A 48 -28.59 21.47 24.23
C GLU A 48 -27.70 21.29 25.47
N TYR A 49 -27.04 20.13 25.59
CA TYR A 49 -26.14 19.83 26.71
C TYR A 49 -24.88 20.73 26.76
N ARG A 50 -24.40 21.21 25.63
CA ARG A 50 -23.31 22.20 25.61
C ARG A 50 -23.72 23.52 26.20
N LYS A 51 -24.97 23.93 25.99
CA LYS A 51 -25.52 25.15 26.62
C LYS A 51 -25.69 24.97 28.13
N GLU A 52 -26.15 23.78 28.57
CA GLU A 52 -26.40 23.46 29.97
C GLU A 52 -25.09 23.30 30.76
N PHE A 53 -24.14 22.50 30.24
CA PHE A 53 -22.93 22.10 30.99
C PHE A 53 -21.68 22.95 30.64
N GLY A 54 -21.71 23.78 29.62
CA GLY A 54 -20.60 24.65 29.24
C GLY A 54 -19.27 23.88 29.09
N LYS A 55 -18.24 24.36 29.80
CA LYS A 55 -16.88 23.77 29.76
C LYS A 55 -16.82 22.32 30.27
N SER A 56 -17.79 21.88 31.10
CA SER A 56 -17.81 20.51 31.62
C SER A 56 -18.47 19.49 30.68
N PHE A 57 -19.00 19.93 29.54
CA PHE A 57 -19.65 19.03 28.57
C PHE A 57 -18.73 17.91 28.08
N GLU A 58 -17.49 18.22 27.69
CA GLU A 58 -16.57 17.20 27.11
C GLU A 58 -16.24 16.08 28.12
N SER A 59 -16.13 16.40 29.41
CA SER A 59 -15.90 15.40 30.46
C SER A 59 -17.12 14.49 30.73
N LYS A 60 -18.32 14.99 30.45
CA LYS A 60 -19.59 14.26 30.65
C LYS A 60 -20.10 13.54 29.41
N LYS A 61 -19.59 13.88 28.23
CA LYS A 61 -20.09 13.47 26.92
C LYS A 61 -20.29 11.96 26.79
N ASP A 62 -19.34 11.16 27.23
CA ASP A 62 -19.41 9.71 27.10
C ASP A 62 -20.54 9.11 27.95
N ASN A 63 -20.75 9.61 29.17
CA ASN A 63 -21.87 9.20 30.02
C ASN A 63 -23.22 9.65 29.44
N LEU A 64 -23.30 10.89 28.95
CA LEU A 64 -24.49 11.41 28.27
C LEU A 64 -24.82 10.59 27.02
N THR A 65 -23.79 10.18 26.23
CA THR A 65 -23.99 9.31 25.07
C THR A 65 -24.58 7.96 25.47
N ARG A 66 -24.10 7.38 26.57
CA ARG A 66 -24.66 6.12 27.11
C ARG A 66 -26.11 6.27 27.48
N ASP A 67 -26.46 7.30 28.25
CA ASP A 67 -27.82 7.57 28.69
C ASP A 67 -28.76 7.85 27.51
N LEU A 68 -28.29 8.63 26.52
CA LEU A 68 -29.02 8.89 25.29
C LEU A 68 -29.24 7.63 24.47
N SER A 69 -28.25 6.73 24.37
CA SER A 69 -28.38 5.46 23.65
C SER A 69 -29.47 4.57 24.27
N GLN A 70 -29.54 4.52 25.60
CA GLN A 70 -30.59 3.77 26.30
C GLN A 70 -31.98 4.37 26.08
N LYS A 71 -32.12 5.70 26.14
CA LYS A 71 -33.39 6.40 25.88
C LYS A 71 -33.83 6.26 24.41
N ALA A 72 -32.89 6.24 23.47
CA ALA A 72 -33.17 6.11 22.05
C ALA A 72 -33.46 4.69 21.59
N MET A 73 -33.15 3.67 22.42
CA MET A 73 -33.40 2.26 22.11
C MET A 73 -34.85 2.00 21.74
N ASN A 74 -35.77 2.44 22.57
CA ASN A 74 -37.20 2.22 22.40
C ASN A 74 -37.81 2.93 21.19
N ALA A 75 -37.09 3.92 20.64
CA ALA A 75 -37.50 4.68 19.45
C ALA A 75 -36.83 4.21 18.16
N GLY A 76 -36.02 3.14 18.20
CA GLY A 76 -35.27 2.63 17.03
C GLY A 76 -34.26 3.61 16.42
N ARG A 77 -33.91 4.66 17.16
CA ARG A 77 -33.07 5.77 16.65
C ARG A 77 -31.56 5.55 16.80
N THR A 78 -31.16 4.46 17.47
CA THR A 78 -29.75 4.13 17.67
C THR A 78 -29.46 2.71 17.23
N PRO A 79 -28.34 2.44 16.55
CA PRO A 79 -27.99 1.09 16.11
C PRO A 79 -27.70 0.14 17.28
N TYR A 80 -27.26 0.65 18.40
CA TYR A 80 -26.98 -0.13 19.60
C TYR A 80 -27.11 0.69 20.88
N VAL A 81 -27.22 -0.02 21.98
CA VAL A 81 -27.16 0.52 23.34
C VAL A 81 -25.81 0.21 23.96
N ILE A 82 -25.25 1.18 24.67
CA ILE A 82 -23.99 1.02 25.39
C ILE A 82 -24.28 0.55 26.82
N SER A 83 -23.81 -0.65 27.15
CA SER A 83 -23.84 -1.21 28.50
C SER A 83 -22.50 -1.04 29.22
N LYS A 84 -22.40 -1.56 30.44
CA LYS A 84 -21.15 -1.57 31.21
C LYS A 84 -20.10 -2.48 30.55
N ASP A 85 -20.54 -3.58 29.97
CA ASP A 85 -19.68 -4.67 29.53
C ASP A 85 -19.60 -4.80 27.99
N GLY A 86 -20.26 -3.87 27.25
CA GLY A 86 -20.25 -3.92 25.79
C GLY A 86 -21.34 -3.09 25.12
N ILE A 87 -21.71 -3.51 23.93
CA ILE A 87 -22.81 -2.94 23.16
C ILE A 87 -23.86 -4.02 22.87
N GLN A 88 -25.11 -3.61 22.79
CA GLN A 88 -26.24 -4.46 22.42
C GLN A 88 -26.91 -3.87 21.18
N LEU A 89 -26.89 -4.62 20.08
CA LEU A 89 -27.60 -4.25 18.85
C LEU A 89 -29.11 -4.37 19.04
N THR A 90 -29.87 -3.48 18.42
CA THR A 90 -31.34 -3.63 18.36
C THR A 90 -31.72 -4.59 17.22
N PRO A 91 -32.85 -5.33 17.34
CA PRO A 91 -33.25 -6.29 16.30
C PRO A 91 -33.45 -5.67 14.92
N GLU A 92 -34.01 -4.46 14.87
CA GLU A 92 -34.26 -3.71 13.63
C GLU A 92 -32.95 -3.35 12.94
N TRP A 93 -31.98 -2.82 13.68
CA TRP A 93 -30.68 -2.47 13.15
C TRP A 93 -29.83 -3.69 12.81
N THR A 94 -29.97 -4.79 13.56
CA THR A 94 -29.33 -6.07 13.23
C THR A 94 -29.78 -6.54 11.86
N ARG A 95 -31.10 -6.54 11.59
CA ARG A 95 -31.65 -6.88 10.29
C ARG A 95 -31.15 -5.94 9.20
N TYR A 96 -31.21 -4.62 9.43
CA TYR A 96 -30.72 -3.62 8.48
C TYR A 96 -29.26 -3.85 8.12
N PHE A 97 -28.40 -4.12 9.09
CA PHE A 97 -26.98 -4.38 8.85
C PHE A 97 -26.75 -5.68 8.06
N ILE A 98 -27.52 -6.73 8.33
CA ILE A 98 -27.42 -7.98 7.56
C ILE A 98 -27.86 -7.76 6.12
N GLU A 99 -29.03 -7.16 5.90
CA GLU A 99 -29.59 -6.92 4.57
C GLU A 99 -28.75 -5.96 3.72
N ASN A 100 -28.10 -4.99 4.33
CA ASN A 100 -27.33 -3.95 3.64
C ASN A 100 -25.80 -4.09 3.82
N ASN A 101 -25.34 -5.25 4.34
CA ASN A 101 -23.93 -5.47 4.65
C ASN A 101 -22.97 -5.13 3.49
N PRO A 102 -23.19 -5.53 2.23
CA PRO A 102 -22.26 -5.22 1.15
C PRO A 102 -22.10 -3.72 0.97
N ILE A 103 -23.19 -2.97 0.89
CA ILE A 103 -23.14 -1.52 0.64
C ILE A 103 -22.54 -0.74 1.82
N ILE A 104 -22.82 -1.17 3.05
CA ILE A 104 -22.26 -0.55 4.27
C ILE A 104 -20.75 -0.81 4.33
N THR A 105 -20.33 -2.02 4.03
CA THR A 105 -18.92 -2.41 4.00
C THR A 105 -18.16 -1.59 2.98
N GLU A 106 -18.64 -1.52 1.73
CA GLU A 106 -18.00 -0.75 0.66
C GLU A 106 -17.95 0.75 0.99
N CYS A 107 -19.02 1.34 1.51
CA CYS A 107 -19.02 2.73 1.95
C CYS A 107 -18.02 2.98 3.08
N THR A 108 -17.88 2.03 4.01
CA THR A 108 -16.93 2.11 5.13
C THR A 108 -15.49 2.08 4.62
N TYR A 109 -15.16 1.14 3.72
CA TYR A 109 -13.84 1.07 3.09
C TYR A 109 -13.51 2.31 2.27
N PHE A 110 -14.47 2.82 1.50
CA PHE A 110 -14.28 4.06 0.75
C PHE A 110 -13.94 5.25 1.67
N LYS A 111 -14.69 5.42 2.78
CA LYS A 111 -14.43 6.50 3.75
C LYS A 111 -13.12 6.30 4.51
N LEU A 112 -12.79 5.07 4.86
CA LEU A 112 -11.52 4.71 5.50
C LEU A 112 -10.34 5.02 4.56
N THR A 113 -10.44 4.64 3.29
CA THR A 113 -9.44 4.94 2.26
C THR A 113 -9.22 6.44 2.14
N GLN A 114 -10.30 7.23 2.03
CA GLN A 114 -10.20 8.70 1.96
C GLN A 114 -9.50 9.29 3.20
N PHE A 115 -9.88 8.83 4.40
CA PHE A 115 -9.29 9.28 5.64
C PHE A 115 -7.79 8.95 5.72
N LEU A 116 -7.43 7.70 5.41
CA LEU A 116 -6.03 7.26 5.45
C LEU A 116 -5.18 7.96 4.38
N GLN A 117 -5.72 8.20 3.18
CA GLN A 117 -5.03 8.93 2.11
C GLN A 117 -4.75 10.39 2.52
N GLN A 118 -5.69 11.05 3.19
CA GLN A 118 -5.47 12.40 3.74
C GLN A 118 -4.37 12.45 4.82
N LYS A 119 -4.26 11.39 5.62
CA LYS A 119 -3.23 11.29 6.68
C LYS A 119 -1.88 10.84 6.15
N ASN A 120 -1.85 10.18 5.00
CA ASN A 120 -0.67 9.59 4.39
C ASN A 120 -0.62 9.94 2.89
N PRO A 121 -0.51 11.22 2.52
CA PRO A 121 -0.66 11.65 1.12
C PRO A 121 0.39 11.06 0.18
N SER A 122 1.54 10.69 0.71
CA SER A 122 2.65 10.13 -0.06
C SER A 122 2.66 8.59 -0.12
N VAL A 123 1.75 7.90 0.57
CA VAL A 123 1.67 6.44 0.53
C VAL A 123 0.83 6.02 -0.67
N PRO A 124 1.39 5.23 -1.63
CA PRO A 124 0.64 4.77 -2.79
C PRO A 124 -0.33 3.65 -2.43
N ALA A 125 -1.37 3.50 -3.26
CA ALA A 125 -2.27 2.35 -3.30
C ALA A 125 -2.90 1.98 -1.93
N ILE A 126 -3.36 2.98 -1.15
CA ILE A 126 -3.96 2.72 0.18
C ILE A 126 -5.21 1.86 0.06
N SER A 127 -6.02 2.03 -0.99
CA SER A 127 -7.20 1.20 -1.27
C SER A 127 -6.84 -0.28 -1.37
N GLU A 128 -5.83 -0.60 -2.15
CA GLU A 128 -5.37 -1.97 -2.39
C GLU A 128 -4.68 -2.58 -1.16
N LYS A 129 -4.08 -1.74 -0.31
CA LYS A 129 -3.50 -2.19 0.98
C LYS A 129 -4.56 -2.54 2.02
N LEU A 130 -5.71 -1.88 1.96
CA LEU A 130 -6.85 -2.18 2.84
C LEU A 130 -7.60 -3.43 2.38
N ILE A 131 -7.77 -3.59 1.07
CA ILE A 131 -8.45 -4.73 0.46
C ILE A 131 -7.43 -5.35 -0.49
N GLN A 132 -6.65 -6.29 0.03
CA GLN A 132 -5.65 -6.96 -0.80
C GLN A 132 -6.32 -7.64 -1.99
N PRO A 133 -5.87 -7.39 -3.22
CA PRO A 133 -6.39 -8.09 -4.38
C PRO A 133 -6.15 -9.59 -4.21
N THR A 134 -7.18 -10.40 -4.45
CA THR A 134 -7.15 -11.86 -4.32
C THR A 134 -6.21 -12.54 -5.32
N SER A 135 -5.82 -11.82 -6.37
CA SER A 135 -4.83 -12.27 -7.35
C SER A 135 -4.10 -11.08 -7.98
N ARG A 136 -2.80 -11.24 -8.18
CA ARG A 136 -2.00 -10.29 -8.96
C ARG A 136 -2.43 -10.34 -10.43
N ASN A 137 -2.50 -9.20 -11.10
CA ASN A 137 -2.77 -9.15 -12.53
C ASN A 137 -1.57 -9.72 -13.31
N SER A 138 -1.66 -11.01 -13.66
CA SER A 138 -0.59 -11.74 -14.37
C SER A 138 -0.31 -11.20 -15.78
N LEU A 139 -1.27 -10.49 -16.40
CA LEU A 139 -1.15 -10.00 -17.78
C LEU A 139 -0.15 -8.85 -17.89
N ASP A 140 -0.17 -7.89 -16.96
CA ASP A 140 0.74 -6.75 -17.01
C ASP A 140 2.17 -7.17 -16.72
N PHE A 141 2.37 -8.11 -15.81
CA PHE A 141 3.68 -8.67 -15.54
C PHE A 141 4.23 -9.53 -16.71
N SER A 142 3.37 -10.24 -17.43
CA SER A 142 3.77 -10.96 -18.66
C SER A 142 4.23 -9.99 -19.74
N ARG A 143 3.52 -8.88 -19.93
CA ARG A 143 3.89 -7.81 -20.87
C ARG A 143 5.24 -7.17 -20.53
N ALA A 144 5.53 -6.99 -19.25
CA ALA A 144 6.82 -6.50 -18.80
C ALA A 144 7.96 -7.45 -19.15
N LYS A 145 7.74 -8.78 -19.03
CA LYS A 145 8.71 -9.79 -19.47
C LYS A 145 8.97 -9.71 -20.97
N ASP A 146 7.92 -9.57 -21.77
CA ASP A 146 8.04 -9.49 -23.23
C ASP A 146 8.75 -8.21 -23.65
N TYR A 147 8.46 -7.08 -22.98
CA TYR A 147 9.18 -5.81 -23.17
C TYR A 147 10.68 -5.96 -22.91
N TRP A 148 11.07 -6.57 -21.80
CA TRP A 148 12.48 -6.75 -21.45
C TRP A 148 13.18 -7.77 -22.33
N ARG A 149 12.51 -8.85 -22.77
CA ARG A 149 13.07 -9.77 -23.79
C ARG A 149 13.35 -9.04 -25.09
N SER A 150 12.39 -8.24 -25.56
CA SER A 150 12.58 -7.43 -26.77
C SER A 150 13.75 -6.45 -26.62
N ALA A 151 13.92 -5.82 -25.45
CA ALA A 151 15.06 -4.94 -25.22
C ALA A 151 16.40 -5.69 -25.25
N ILE A 152 16.51 -6.81 -24.58
CA ILE A 152 17.72 -7.67 -24.53
C ILE A 152 18.09 -8.18 -25.94
N GLU A 153 17.10 -8.58 -26.75
CA GLU A 153 17.33 -9.06 -28.10
C GLU A 153 17.78 -7.96 -29.08
N ARG A 154 17.34 -6.72 -28.86
CA ARG A 154 17.65 -5.56 -29.72
C ARG A 154 18.91 -4.81 -29.33
N ASP A 155 19.19 -4.80 -28.04
CA ASP A 155 20.32 -4.06 -27.46
C ASP A 155 21.08 -4.98 -26.49
N GLY A 156 22.27 -5.41 -26.93
CA GLY A 156 23.14 -6.28 -26.13
C GLY A 156 23.70 -5.63 -24.85
N ASP A 157 23.49 -4.33 -24.66
CA ASP A 157 23.98 -3.59 -23.49
C ASP A 157 23.01 -3.67 -22.29
N VAL A 158 21.85 -4.31 -22.42
CA VAL A 158 20.97 -4.60 -21.28
C VAL A 158 21.63 -5.60 -20.34
N TYR A 159 21.76 -5.25 -19.06
CA TYR A 159 22.37 -6.09 -18.02
C TYR A 159 21.52 -6.14 -16.75
N ASP A 160 21.78 -7.14 -15.92
CA ASP A 160 21.21 -7.24 -14.59
C ASP A 160 21.94 -6.31 -13.61
N ILE A 161 21.22 -5.37 -13.06
CA ILE A 161 21.77 -4.33 -12.14
C ILE A 161 22.35 -4.90 -10.84
N TYR A 162 21.94 -6.09 -10.44
CA TYR A 162 22.36 -6.71 -9.18
C TYR A 162 23.65 -7.50 -9.31
N THR A 163 23.91 -8.10 -10.48
CA THR A 163 25.09 -8.91 -10.74
C THR A 163 26.07 -8.23 -11.68
N LEU A 164 25.64 -7.19 -12.40
CA LEU A 164 26.35 -6.50 -13.49
C LEU A 164 26.65 -7.40 -14.69
N ARG A 165 25.92 -8.52 -14.83
CA ARG A 165 26.10 -9.48 -15.94
C ARG A 165 25.04 -9.27 -17.01
N HIS A 166 25.48 -9.39 -18.29
CA HIS A 166 24.56 -9.43 -19.42
C HIS A 166 23.83 -10.79 -19.48
N PHE A 167 22.68 -10.85 -20.15
CA PHE A 167 21.83 -12.05 -20.26
C PHE A 167 22.38 -13.06 -21.27
N THR A 168 23.65 -13.45 -21.11
CA THR A 168 24.33 -14.47 -21.91
C THR A 168 23.92 -15.86 -21.48
N LYS A 169 24.20 -16.89 -22.36
CA LYS A 169 23.89 -18.28 -22.08
C LYS A 169 24.53 -18.74 -20.76
N ASP A 170 25.80 -18.46 -20.55
CA ASP A 170 26.55 -18.84 -19.33
C ASP A 170 25.96 -18.19 -18.05
N ALA A 171 25.55 -16.93 -18.15
CA ALA A 171 24.92 -16.23 -17.03
C ALA A 171 23.53 -16.83 -16.71
N LEU A 172 22.74 -17.18 -17.75
CA LEU A 172 21.43 -17.84 -17.58
C LEU A 172 21.56 -19.24 -16.97
N GLU A 173 22.62 -20.02 -17.33
CA GLU A 173 22.88 -21.33 -16.75
C GLU A 173 23.30 -21.22 -15.27
N SER A 174 24.08 -20.20 -14.89
CA SER A 174 24.60 -20.04 -13.53
C SER A 174 23.63 -19.36 -12.56
N LEU A 175 22.86 -18.36 -13.02
CA LEU A 175 22.01 -17.51 -12.19
C LEU A 175 20.50 -17.77 -12.38
N GLY A 176 20.16 -18.69 -13.30
CA GLY A 176 18.80 -19.04 -13.65
C GLY A 176 18.21 -18.18 -14.79
N PRO A 177 17.00 -18.50 -15.24
CA PRO A 177 16.36 -17.81 -16.35
C PRO A 177 16.09 -16.33 -16.02
N MET A 178 15.97 -15.52 -17.10
CA MET A 178 15.56 -14.12 -16.98
C MET A 178 14.23 -14.01 -16.25
N SER A 179 14.22 -13.16 -15.24
CA SER A 179 13.08 -12.74 -14.45
C SER A 179 12.92 -11.23 -14.53
N VAL A 180 11.86 -10.69 -13.95
CA VAL A 180 11.65 -9.26 -13.80
C VAL A 180 11.41 -8.98 -12.32
N ASP A 181 12.16 -8.03 -11.78
CA ASP A 181 12.07 -7.60 -10.40
C ASP A 181 11.39 -6.24 -10.27
N HIS A 182 10.68 -6.03 -9.17
CA HIS A 182 10.24 -4.72 -8.73
C HIS A 182 11.36 -4.03 -7.95
N PHE A 183 11.94 -2.98 -8.49
CA PHE A 183 13.01 -2.25 -7.81
C PHE A 183 12.53 -1.74 -6.44
N VAL A 184 11.42 -1.00 -6.40
CA VAL A 184 10.65 -0.76 -5.17
C VAL A 184 9.69 -1.94 -4.99
N PRO A 185 9.70 -2.66 -3.85
CA PRO A 185 8.95 -3.90 -3.66
C PRO A 185 7.47 -3.80 -4.04
N TRP A 186 6.95 -4.84 -4.72
CA TRP A 186 5.54 -4.87 -5.12
C TRP A 186 4.58 -4.71 -3.94
N LYS A 187 4.86 -5.30 -2.79
CA LYS A 187 4.02 -5.15 -1.58
C LYS A 187 3.89 -3.70 -1.11
N PHE A 188 4.83 -2.83 -1.51
CA PHE A 188 4.73 -1.40 -1.21
C PHE A 188 3.95 -0.63 -2.26
N VAL A 189 4.23 -0.82 -3.57
CA VAL A 189 3.63 -0.03 -4.66
C VAL A 189 2.31 -0.59 -5.17
N LEU A 190 2.11 -1.92 -5.11
CA LEU A 190 0.93 -2.68 -5.56
C LEU A 190 0.56 -2.47 -7.04
N HIS A 191 1.55 -2.22 -7.89
CA HIS A 191 1.38 -2.11 -9.34
C HIS A 191 2.57 -2.69 -10.11
N ASP A 192 2.35 -3.05 -11.38
CA ASP A 192 3.36 -3.62 -12.29
C ASP A 192 3.79 -2.59 -13.37
N GLN A 193 4.02 -1.33 -12.98
CA GLN A 193 4.45 -0.27 -13.89
C GLN A 193 5.90 -0.48 -14.34
N ILE A 194 6.15 -0.34 -15.65
CA ILE A 194 7.47 -0.62 -16.27
C ILE A 194 8.59 0.23 -15.65
N TRP A 195 8.32 1.46 -15.27
CA TRP A 195 9.31 2.34 -14.65
C TRP A 195 9.87 1.82 -13.31
N ASN A 196 9.19 0.85 -12.68
CA ASN A 196 9.64 0.19 -11.45
C ASN A 196 10.15 -1.24 -11.68
N LEU A 197 10.08 -1.75 -12.91
CA LEU A 197 10.41 -3.14 -13.26
C LEU A 197 11.75 -3.21 -13.99
N VAL A 198 12.66 -4.08 -13.55
CA VAL A 198 13.96 -4.32 -14.19
C VAL A 198 14.18 -5.77 -14.53
N PRO A 199 14.89 -6.08 -15.63
CA PRO A 199 15.29 -7.43 -15.91
C PRO A 199 16.40 -7.87 -14.94
N THR A 200 16.30 -9.08 -14.46
CA THR A 200 17.28 -9.70 -13.56
C THR A 200 17.30 -11.22 -13.77
N PHE A 201 18.18 -11.93 -13.11
CA PHE A 201 18.14 -13.38 -13.06
C PHE A 201 17.25 -13.86 -11.92
N ARG A 202 16.78 -15.12 -12.04
CA ARG A 202 15.88 -15.72 -11.05
C ARG A 202 16.50 -15.77 -9.65
N SER A 203 17.80 -16.07 -9.53
CA SER A 203 18.46 -16.22 -8.23
C SER A 203 18.54 -14.93 -7.44
N PRO A 204 19.09 -13.79 -7.98
CA PRO A 204 19.07 -12.53 -7.28
C PRO A 204 17.66 -12.00 -7.01
N ASN A 205 16.69 -12.17 -7.95
CA ASN A 205 15.31 -11.79 -7.74
C ASN A 205 14.67 -12.52 -6.54
N SER A 206 14.84 -13.84 -6.49
CA SER A 206 14.32 -14.64 -5.37
C SER A 206 14.97 -14.30 -4.04
N SER A 207 16.26 -13.96 -4.04
CA SER A 207 16.99 -13.51 -2.84
C SER A 207 16.53 -12.14 -2.35
N LYS A 208 16.31 -11.21 -3.29
CA LYS A 208 15.83 -9.86 -2.95
C LYS A 208 14.40 -9.92 -2.42
N ASN A 209 13.51 -10.68 -3.05
CA ASN A 209 12.12 -10.79 -2.67
C ASN A 209 11.49 -9.41 -2.42
N ASP A 210 10.84 -9.19 -1.27
CA ASP A 210 10.20 -7.92 -0.89
C ASP A 210 11.14 -6.95 -0.14
N ASN A 211 12.46 -7.22 -0.12
CA ASN A 211 13.43 -6.33 0.52
C ASN A 211 13.81 -5.14 -0.39
N LEU A 212 14.24 -4.05 0.24
CA LEU A 212 14.68 -2.83 -0.45
C LEU A 212 16.08 -3.00 -1.03
N PRO A 213 16.30 -2.62 -2.29
CA PRO A 213 17.63 -2.53 -2.86
C PRO A 213 18.40 -1.37 -2.24
N ASP A 214 19.73 -1.46 -2.20
CA ASP A 214 20.59 -0.35 -1.83
C ASP A 214 20.47 0.78 -2.87
N THR A 215 20.56 2.02 -2.43
CA THR A 215 20.56 3.22 -3.31
C THR A 215 21.74 3.26 -4.27
N ALA A 216 22.81 2.52 -3.99
CA ALA A 216 23.95 2.34 -4.91
C ALA A 216 23.56 1.69 -6.25
N TYR A 217 22.40 1.02 -6.34
CA TYR A 217 21.88 0.46 -7.60
C TYR A 217 21.12 1.48 -8.47
N LEU A 218 20.84 2.68 -7.96
CA LEU A 218 19.98 3.65 -8.69
C LEU A 218 20.59 4.11 -10.02
N ASP A 219 21.90 4.23 -10.12
CA ASP A 219 22.56 4.62 -11.39
C ASP A 219 22.43 3.52 -12.44
N ASP A 220 22.67 2.27 -12.04
CA ASP A 220 22.50 1.10 -12.90
C ASP A 220 21.01 0.91 -13.28
N PHE A 221 20.11 1.08 -12.31
CA PHE A 221 18.67 1.03 -12.53
C PHE A 221 18.22 2.05 -13.59
N CYS A 222 18.59 3.32 -13.45
CA CYS A 222 18.25 4.36 -14.42
C CYS A 222 18.87 4.09 -15.79
N SER A 223 20.10 3.57 -15.82
CA SER A 223 20.78 3.20 -17.06
C SER A 223 20.07 2.11 -17.82
N VAL A 224 19.70 1.02 -17.14
CA VAL A 224 18.97 -0.10 -17.75
C VAL A 224 17.58 0.33 -18.19
N GLN A 225 16.87 1.15 -17.41
CA GLN A 225 15.59 1.72 -17.81
C GLN A 225 15.70 2.56 -19.10
N PHE A 226 16.73 3.39 -19.20
CA PHE A 226 16.99 4.19 -20.41
C PHE A 226 17.29 3.32 -21.63
N ILE A 227 18.19 2.31 -21.50
CA ILE A 227 18.51 1.37 -22.56
C ILE A 227 17.24 0.61 -23.02
N GLY A 228 16.44 0.11 -22.08
CA GLY A 228 15.19 -0.60 -22.40
C GLY A 228 14.18 0.24 -23.17
N LEU A 229 14.07 1.55 -22.83
CA LEU A 229 13.22 2.50 -23.56
C LEU A 229 13.72 2.77 -24.97
N THR A 230 15.02 3.05 -25.12
CA THR A 230 15.61 3.34 -26.43
C THR A 230 15.60 2.14 -27.35
N ALA A 231 15.91 0.95 -26.85
CA ALA A 231 15.84 -0.31 -27.62
C ALA A 231 14.43 -0.63 -28.14
N ASN A 232 13.38 -0.27 -27.37
CA ASN A 232 11.99 -0.51 -27.76
C ASN A 232 11.29 0.66 -28.45
N ARG A 233 11.98 1.77 -28.75
CA ARG A 233 11.39 3.03 -29.25
C ARG A 233 10.50 2.84 -30.49
N GLU A 234 10.90 1.94 -31.40
CA GLU A 234 10.18 1.66 -32.64
C GLU A 234 9.26 0.43 -32.57
N THR A 235 9.05 -0.13 -31.36
CA THR A 235 8.23 -1.32 -31.19
C THR A 235 6.80 -0.99 -30.77
N GLN A 236 5.89 -1.97 -30.92
CA GLN A 236 4.53 -1.85 -30.38
C GLN A 236 4.47 -1.67 -28.85
N HIS A 237 5.54 -2.02 -28.13
CA HIS A 237 5.63 -1.88 -26.67
C HIS A 237 5.74 -0.41 -26.25
N PHE A 238 6.37 0.43 -27.06
CA PHE A 238 6.73 1.82 -26.69
C PHE A 238 5.53 2.66 -26.29
N ARG A 239 4.41 2.60 -27.03
CA ARG A 239 3.22 3.39 -26.73
C ARG A 239 2.65 3.11 -25.33
N LYS A 240 2.60 1.82 -24.92
CA LYS A 240 2.12 1.42 -23.60
C LYS A 240 3.09 1.78 -22.49
N VAL A 241 4.38 1.72 -22.80
CA VAL A 241 5.46 2.09 -21.86
C VAL A 241 5.41 3.58 -21.55
N ILE A 242 5.16 4.45 -22.53
CA ILE A 242 4.97 5.89 -22.32
C ILE A 242 3.85 6.15 -21.28
N GLU A 243 2.74 5.42 -21.36
CA GLU A 243 1.63 5.56 -20.41
C GLU A 243 2.06 5.22 -18.98
N SER A 244 2.87 4.17 -18.81
CA SER A 244 3.44 3.77 -17.52
C SER A 244 4.33 4.87 -16.90
N TYR A 245 5.14 5.55 -17.72
CA TYR A 245 6.05 6.59 -17.24
C TYR A 245 5.36 7.92 -16.90
N ARG A 246 4.08 8.10 -17.19
CA ARG A 246 3.33 9.32 -16.82
C ARG A 246 3.29 9.56 -15.31
N ASP A 247 3.36 8.52 -14.52
CA ASP A 247 3.42 8.63 -13.06
C ASP A 247 4.73 9.29 -12.58
N VAL A 248 5.81 9.13 -13.37
CA VAL A 248 7.16 9.61 -13.07
C VAL A 248 7.46 10.90 -13.81
N ILE A 249 7.06 11.00 -15.08
CA ILE A 249 7.26 12.16 -15.97
C ILE A 249 5.90 12.53 -16.58
N PRO A 250 5.08 13.35 -15.89
CA PRO A 250 3.67 13.58 -16.25
C PRO A 250 3.48 14.25 -17.62
N ASN A 251 4.45 15.03 -18.11
CA ASN A 251 4.36 15.70 -19.39
C ASN A 251 4.96 14.85 -20.51
N ALA A 252 4.15 14.48 -21.51
CA ALA A 252 4.56 13.62 -22.62
C ALA A 252 5.68 14.26 -23.48
N GLU A 253 5.67 15.58 -23.70
CA GLU A 253 6.73 16.27 -24.44
C GLU A 253 8.05 16.25 -23.67
N GLN A 254 7.98 16.46 -22.35
CA GLN A 254 9.16 16.34 -21.48
C GLN A 254 9.68 14.89 -21.47
N PHE A 255 8.81 13.89 -21.46
CA PHE A 255 9.21 12.49 -21.53
C PHE A 255 10.00 12.22 -22.83
N VAL A 256 9.45 12.61 -23.97
CA VAL A 256 10.13 12.43 -25.26
C VAL A 256 11.49 13.18 -25.28
N ALA A 257 11.55 14.39 -24.75
CA ALA A 257 12.80 15.14 -24.66
C ALA A 257 13.85 14.46 -23.74
N THR A 258 13.42 13.77 -22.68
CA THR A 258 14.36 13.03 -21.81
C THR A 258 14.94 11.78 -22.48
N LEU A 259 14.31 11.22 -23.51
CA LEU A 259 14.88 10.09 -24.27
C LEU A 259 16.09 10.46 -25.13
N GLU A 260 16.33 11.74 -25.34
CA GLU A 260 17.52 12.25 -26.02
C GLU A 260 18.66 12.62 -25.04
N ASN A 261 18.39 12.55 -23.73
CA ASN A 261 19.35 12.91 -22.68
C ASN A 261 19.23 11.96 -21.49
N LYS A 262 20.16 11.00 -21.39
CA LYS A 262 20.20 9.98 -20.34
C LYS A 262 20.28 10.57 -18.93
N GLU A 263 21.05 11.64 -18.76
CA GLU A 263 21.23 12.31 -17.47
C GLU A 263 19.92 12.94 -16.99
N ALA A 264 19.22 13.65 -17.89
CA ALA A 264 17.92 14.26 -17.57
C ALA A 264 16.84 13.20 -17.26
N PHE A 265 16.83 12.07 -17.99
CA PHE A 265 15.95 10.94 -17.70
C PHE A 265 16.25 10.35 -16.32
N SER A 266 17.54 10.08 -16.05
CA SER A 266 17.99 9.48 -14.78
C SER A 266 17.65 10.35 -13.59
N GLU A 267 17.84 11.67 -13.69
CA GLU A 267 17.47 12.61 -12.62
C GLU A 267 15.99 12.55 -12.29
N LYS A 268 15.11 12.56 -13.31
CA LYS A 268 13.66 12.49 -13.09
C LYS A 268 13.23 11.16 -12.46
N LEU A 269 13.80 10.06 -12.95
CA LEU A 269 13.48 8.72 -12.42
C LEU A 269 13.97 8.56 -10.97
N LYS A 270 15.18 9.03 -10.65
CA LYS A 270 15.69 9.04 -9.27
C LYS A 270 14.80 9.86 -8.33
N ASN A 271 14.37 11.05 -8.77
CA ASN A 271 13.49 11.91 -7.98
C ASN A 271 12.13 11.27 -7.67
N ALA A 272 11.67 10.35 -8.50
CA ALA A 272 10.45 9.57 -8.21
C ALA A 272 10.72 8.35 -7.31
N ILE A 273 11.83 7.63 -7.52
CA ILE A 273 12.13 6.38 -6.82
C ILE A 273 12.62 6.61 -5.39
N LEU A 274 13.51 7.59 -5.16
CA LEU A 274 14.09 7.83 -3.83
C LEU A 274 13.04 8.06 -2.73
N PRO A 275 12.01 8.90 -2.92
CA PRO A 275 10.96 9.07 -1.92
C PRO A 275 10.19 7.78 -1.63
N LEU A 276 9.97 6.91 -2.65
CA LEU A 276 9.28 5.64 -2.47
C LEU A 276 10.10 4.66 -1.63
N LEU A 277 11.41 4.55 -1.89
CA LEU A 277 12.32 3.72 -1.07
C LEU A 277 12.34 4.18 0.39
N LEU A 278 12.45 5.50 0.61
CA LEU A 278 12.44 6.06 1.95
C LEU A 278 11.13 5.79 2.69
N GLN A 279 10.00 5.92 2.00
CA GLN A 279 8.69 5.64 2.59
C GLN A 279 8.50 4.15 2.88
N ALA A 280 8.93 3.27 1.98
CA ALA A 280 8.89 1.83 2.21
C ALA A 280 9.74 1.46 3.45
N LYS A 281 10.93 2.03 3.58
CA LYS A 281 11.78 1.85 4.77
C LYS A 281 11.09 2.32 6.05
N ASN A 282 10.43 3.48 6.03
CA ASN A 282 9.65 4.00 7.15
C ASN A 282 8.43 3.13 7.51
N GLN A 283 7.93 2.33 6.57
CA GLN A 283 6.85 1.35 6.79
C GLN A 283 7.36 -0.04 7.25
N GLY A 284 8.67 -0.20 7.47
CA GLY A 284 9.25 -1.42 8.03
C GLY A 284 9.80 -2.40 6.99
N PHE A 285 9.86 -2.03 5.71
CA PHE A 285 10.57 -2.85 4.72
C PHE A 285 12.07 -2.87 5.04
N THR A 286 12.66 -4.06 4.99
CA THR A 286 14.07 -4.30 5.34
C THR A 286 14.98 -4.13 4.14
N ASP A 287 16.23 -3.71 4.37
CA ASP A 287 17.24 -3.60 3.31
C ASP A 287 17.70 -5.00 2.88
N TRP A 288 17.89 -5.19 1.56
CA TRP A 288 18.43 -6.42 0.99
C TRP A 288 19.95 -6.43 1.03
N THR A 289 20.54 -7.51 1.56
CA THR A 289 21.99 -7.76 1.47
C THR A 289 22.27 -8.57 0.21
N ASN A 290 22.83 -7.92 -0.80
CA ASN A 290 23.18 -8.56 -2.07
C ASN A 290 24.51 -9.34 -1.96
N THR A 291 24.47 -10.63 -2.24
CA THR A 291 25.63 -11.53 -2.26
C THR A 291 26.08 -11.88 -3.69
N TYR A 292 25.47 -11.31 -4.71
CA TYR A 292 25.73 -11.65 -6.12
C TYR A 292 26.63 -10.64 -6.85
N ARG A 293 26.86 -9.46 -6.28
CA ARG A 293 27.70 -8.44 -6.91
C ARG A 293 29.17 -8.79 -6.74
N GLY A 294 29.85 -9.05 -7.85
CA GLY A 294 31.29 -9.39 -7.85
C GLY A 294 31.61 -10.89 -7.81
N VAL A 295 30.62 -11.75 -8.05
CA VAL A 295 30.82 -13.20 -8.21
C VAL A 295 30.88 -13.58 -9.68
#